data_44fc05f522cd58dbc85e91a149e1ccc7
#
_entry.id   44fc05f522cd58dbc85e91a149e1ccc7
#
_cell.length_a   1.000
_cell.length_b   1.000
_cell.length_c   1.000
_cell.angle_alpha   90.00
_cell.angle_beta   90.00
_cell.angle_gamma   90.00
#
_symmetry.space_group_name_H-M   'P 1'
#
loop_
_entity.id
_entity.type
_entity.pdbx_description
1 polymer ?
#
loop_
_entity_poly.entity_id
_entity_poly.type
_entity_poly.pdbx_seq_one_letter_code
_entity_poly.pdbx_strand_id
1 'polypeptide(L)'
;IAPDGSVAASDDFFSREELMSRRYDIENPRLWYPNGCGEHPLYTIRVTVGECTVTDTFGIRTVKIVQLTDKPGSEYHNKASAYKQTEIGKLYSHNERFSGFQVVVNGLPVLCKGANWVPCEPFPSAETDDKYRTLISQAKQMNVNMLRVWGGGIFESRTFYDECDRSGILVAQDFMMACGQYPEKEDWFINALCAESN
;
A
#
# COMPACT_ATOMS: atom_id res chain seq x y z
N ILE A 1 -12.61 -13.79 12.05
CA ILE A 1 -13.71 -14.37 11.24
C ILE A 1 -13.21 -14.49 9.81
N ALA A 2 -13.32 -15.66 9.24
CA ALA A 2 -12.95 -15.94 7.86
C ALA A 2 -13.97 -15.32 6.85
N PRO A 3 -13.61 -15.21 5.55
CA PRO A 3 -14.48 -14.62 4.54
C PRO A 3 -15.82 -15.34 4.31
N ASP A 4 -15.93 -16.59 4.73
CA ASP A 4 -17.17 -17.41 4.70
C ASP A 4 -18.03 -17.25 5.96
N GLY A 5 -17.60 -16.41 6.92
CA GLY A 5 -18.28 -16.16 8.17
C GLY A 5 -17.90 -17.13 9.31
N SER A 6 -17.09 -18.15 9.05
CA SER A 6 -16.63 -19.07 10.11
C SER A 6 -15.63 -18.37 11.04
N VAL A 7 -15.50 -18.89 12.27
CA VAL A 7 -14.50 -18.40 13.22
C VAL A 7 -13.16 -19.03 12.91
N ALA A 8 -12.22 -18.24 12.40
CA ALA A 8 -10.86 -18.69 12.10
C ALA A 8 -9.98 -18.81 13.36
N ALA A 9 -10.15 -17.88 14.30
CA ALA A 9 -9.50 -17.90 15.60
C ALA A 9 -10.33 -17.10 16.60
N SER A 10 -10.28 -17.47 17.87
CA SER A 10 -10.95 -16.77 18.96
C SER A 10 -10.14 -16.94 20.25
N ASP A 11 -10.08 -15.91 21.06
CA ASP A 11 -9.40 -15.92 22.34
C ASP A 11 -10.12 -14.98 23.32
N ASP A 12 -10.21 -15.38 24.58
CA ASP A 12 -10.67 -14.56 25.68
C ASP A 12 -9.51 -14.35 26.64
N PHE A 13 -9.21 -13.12 26.97
CA PHE A 13 -8.07 -12.82 27.83
C PHE A 13 -8.34 -11.63 28.73
N PHE A 14 -7.58 -11.56 29.81
CA PHE A 14 -7.58 -10.45 30.76
C PHE A 14 -6.20 -9.77 30.68
N SER A 15 -6.17 -8.44 30.59
CA SER A 15 -4.94 -7.65 30.68
C SER A 15 -5.11 -6.45 31.60
N ARG A 16 -4.01 -6.07 32.23
CA ARG A 16 -3.85 -4.80 32.95
C ARG A 16 -2.97 -3.81 32.18
N GLU A 17 -2.51 -4.18 31.01
CA GLU A 17 -1.65 -3.36 30.16
C GLU A 17 -2.52 -2.49 29.25
N GLU A 18 -2.10 -1.26 29.04
CA GLU A 18 -2.76 -0.31 28.12
C GLU A 18 -2.61 -0.72 26.66
N LEU A 19 -1.51 -1.38 26.32
CA LEU A 19 -1.22 -1.87 24.98
C LEU A 19 -1.06 -3.38 24.98
N MET A 20 -1.80 -4.06 24.11
CA MET A 20 -1.73 -5.50 23.97
C MET A 20 -1.46 -5.92 22.54
N SER A 21 -0.65 -6.98 22.38
CA SER A 21 -0.45 -7.68 21.14
C SER A 21 -0.86 -9.12 21.25
N ARG A 22 -1.60 -9.63 20.26
CA ARG A 22 -1.95 -11.05 20.12
C ARG A 22 -1.54 -11.53 18.73
N ARG A 23 -1.10 -12.76 18.67
CA ARG A 23 -0.74 -13.45 17.43
C ARG A 23 -1.61 -14.68 17.24
N TYR A 24 -2.14 -14.83 16.05
CA TYR A 24 -2.93 -15.97 15.64
C TYR A 24 -2.32 -16.58 14.39
N ASP A 25 -2.26 -17.90 14.33
CA ASP A 25 -1.87 -18.65 13.15
C ASP A 25 -3.15 -19.19 12.49
N ILE A 26 -3.34 -18.88 11.23
CA ILE A 26 -4.50 -19.33 10.44
C ILE A 26 -4.00 -20.34 9.43
N GLU A 27 -4.47 -21.59 9.56
CA GLU A 27 -4.11 -22.65 8.63
C GLU A 27 -4.83 -22.49 7.29
N ASN A 28 -4.06 -22.64 6.19
CA ASN A 28 -4.55 -22.55 4.82
C ASN A 28 -5.44 -21.32 4.55
N PRO A 29 -4.95 -20.10 4.82
CA PRO A 29 -5.75 -18.90 4.67
C PRO A 29 -6.11 -18.67 3.19
N ARG A 30 -7.30 -18.11 2.95
CA ARG A 30 -7.64 -17.56 1.64
C ARG A 30 -6.88 -16.25 1.46
N LEU A 31 -6.00 -16.24 0.46
CA LEU A 31 -5.12 -15.10 0.21
C LEU A 31 -5.81 -14.03 -0.63
N TRP A 32 -5.55 -12.77 -0.28
CA TRP A 32 -5.99 -11.61 -1.04
C TRP A 32 -5.03 -11.35 -2.21
N TYR A 33 -5.58 -11.15 -3.40
CA TYR A 33 -4.83 -10.81 -4.61
C TYR A 33 -5.33 -9.50 -5.23
N PRO A 34 -4.47 -8.77 -5.96
CA PRO A 34 -4.90 -7.59 -6.71
C PRO A 34 -5.91 -7.92 -7.80
N ASN A 35 -6.73 -6.93 -8.15
CA ASN A 35 -7.73 -7.02 -9.21
C ASN A 35 -7.11 -7.55 -10.52
N GLY A 36 -7.72 -8.59 -11.09
CA GLY A 36 -7.22 -9.30 -12.25
C GLY A 36 -6.12 -10.33 -11.99
N CYS A 37 -5.70 -10.51 -10.72
CA CYS A 37 -4.70 -11.53 -10.34
C CYS A 37 -5.30 -12.65 -9.48
N GLY A 38 -6.53 -12.52 -9.02
CA GLY A 38 -7.23 -13.49 -8.18
C GLY A 38 -8.36 -12.85 -7.38
N GLU A 39 -8.87 -13.60 -6.42
CA GLU A 39 -9.87 -13.11 -5.47
C GLU A 39 -9.22 -12.18 -4.41
N HIS A 40 -10.02 -11.35 -3.79
CA HIS A 40 -9.57 -10.43 -2.73
C HIS A 40 -10.44 -10.60 -1.47
N PRO A 41 -10.43 -11.82 -0.86
CA PRO A 41 -11.20 -12.10 0.34
C PRO A 41 -10.68 -11.28 1.52
N LEU A 42 -11.60 -10.78 2.34
CA LEU A 42 -11.29 -10.05 3.56
C LEU A 42 -11.69 -10.86 4.78
N TYR A 43 -10.80 -10.91 5.74
CA TYR A 43 -11.05 -11.41 7.09
C TYR A 43 -11.57 -10.27 7.95
N THR A 44 -12.36 -10.61 8.97
CA THR A 44 -12.87 -9.63 9.93
C THR A 44 -12.23 -9.90 11.30
N ILE A 45 -11.60 -8.91 11.87
CA ILE A 45 -11.24 -8.90 13.29
C ILE A 45 -12.34 -8.19 14.08
N ARG A 46 -12.74 -8.79 15.18
CA ARG A 46 -13.70 -8.19 16.13
C ARG A 46 -13.08 -8.26 17.52
N VAL A 47 -12.98 -7.12 18.17
CA VAL A 47 -12.48 -7.01 19.55
C VAL A 47 -13.58 -6.43 20.41
N THR A 48 -13.88 -7.11 21.51
CA THR A 48 -14.88 -6.66 22.49
C THR A 48 -14.21 -6.44 23.84
N VAL A 49 -14.40 -5.27 24.42
CA VAL A 49 -13.95 -4.94 25.78
C VAL A 49 -15.13 -4.36 26.55
N GLY A 50 -15.60 -5.11 27.52
CA GLY A 50 -16.86 -4.75 28.23
C GLY A 50 -18.03 -4.69 27.25
N GLU A 51 -18.67 -3.52 27.15
CA GLU A 51 -19.79 -3.28 26.23
C GLU A 51 -19.35 -2.71 24.85
N CYS A 52 -18.07 -2.35 24.73
CA CYS A 52 -17.54 -1.78 23.49
C CYS A 52 -17.06 -2.87 22.55
N THR A 53 -17.50 -2.81 21.30
CA THR A 53 -17.03 -3.70 20.21
C THR A 53 -16.50 -2.87 19.04
N VAL A 54 -15.29 -3.18 18.62
CA VAL A 54 -14.68 -2.63 17.42
C VAL A 54 -14.52 -3.75 16.40
N THR A 55 -14.79 -3.43 15.16
CA THR A 55 -14.67 -4.37 14.03
C THR A 55 -13.82 -3.75 12.94
N ASP A 56 -12.91 -4.53 12.38
CA ASP A 56 -12.06 -4.13 11.26
C ASP A 56 -11.93 -5.28 10.26
N THR A 57 -11.52 -4.96 9.01
CA THR A 57 -11.32 -5.94 7.96
C THR A 57 -9.90 -5.85 7.40
N PHE A 58 -9.36 -6.98 6.96
CA PHE A 58 -8.02 -7.05 6.37
C PHE A 58 -7.89 -8.21 5.38
N GLY A 59 -7.05 -8.03 4.36
CA GLY A 59 -6.66 -9.09 3.45
C GLY A 59 -5.36 -9.77 3.88
N ILE A 60 -5.32 -11.10 3.87
CA ILE A 60 -4.08 -11.84 4.13
C ILE A 60 -3.25 -11.90 2.85
N ARG A 61 -2.11 -11.24 2.86
CA ARG A 61 -1.19 -11.19 1.71
C ARG A 61 0.25 -10.93 2.14
N THR A 62 1.19 -11.28 1.30
CA THR A 62 2.56 -10.79 1.33
C THR A 62 2.77 -9.82 0.18
N VAL A 63 3.41 -8.69 0.42
CA VAL A 63 3.82 -7.74 -0.60
C VAL A 63 5.32 -7.54 -0.52
N LYS A 64 6.00 -7.65 -1.65
CA LYS A 64 7.44 -7.41 -1.76
C LYS A 64 7.71 -6.53 -2.97
N ILE A 65 8.67 -5.63 -2.83
CA ILE A 65 9.28 -4.92 -3.95
C ILE A 65 10.62 -5.61 -4.25
N VAL A 66 10.72 -6.17 -5.44
CA VAL A 66 11.95 -6.81 -5.92
C VAL A 66 12.65 -5.82 -6.83
N GLN A 67 13.86 -5.46 -6.47
CA GLN A 67 14.70 -4.61 -7.30
C GLN A 67 15.34 -5.46 -8.40
N LEU A 68 15.18 -5.01 -9.64
CA LEU A 68 15.68 -5.71 -10.83
C LEU A 68 16.98 -5.06 -11.29
N THR A 69 17.93 -5.88 -11.72
CA THR A 69 19.13 -5.41 -12.39
C THR A 69 19.07 -5.80 -13.86
N ASP A 70 19.50 -4.89 -14.73
CA ASP A 70 19.61 -5.22 -16.15
C ASP A 70 20.66 -6.31 -16.36
N LYS A 71 20.32 -7.24 -17.23
CA LYS A 71 21.28 -8.28 -17.62
C LYS A 71 22.52 -7.63 -18.23
N PRO A 72 23.73 -7.92 -17.74
CA PRO A 72 24.96 -7.39 -18.31
C PRO A 72 25.03 -7.62 -19.82
N GLY A 73 25.36 -6.56 -20.57
CA GLY A 73 25.43 -6.58 -22.03
C GLY A 73 24.08 -6.42 -22.75
N SER A 74 22.93 -6.35 -22.04
CA SER A 74 21.66 -6.01 -22.65
C SER A 74 21.62 -4.55 -23.16
N GLU A 75 20.71 -4.24 -24.05
CA GLU A 75 20.52 -2.89 -24.57
C GLU A 75 20.28 -1.86 -23.46
N TYR A 76 19.44 -2.21 -22.48
CA TYR A 76 19.13 -1.35 -21.33
C TYR A 76 20.35 -1.16 -20.43
N HIS A 77 21.08 -2.24 -20.14
CA HIS A 77 22.34 -2.16 -19.37
C HIS A 77 23.34 -1.23 -20.04
N ASN A 78 23.52 -1.35 -21.37
CA ASN A 78 24.45 -0.52 -22.12
C ASN A 78 24.01 0.95 -22.15
N LYS A 79 22.71 1.23 -22.34
CA LYS A 79 22.15 2.59 -22.28
C LYS A 79 22.32 3.20 -20.88
N ALA A 80 22.00 2.47 -19.81
CA ALA A 80 22.19 2.93 -18.45
C ALA A 80 23.67 3.21 -18.13
N SER A 81 24.57 2.35 -18.58
CA SER A 81 26.02 2.52 -18.42
C SER A 81 26.55 3.75 -19.16
N ALA A 82 26.06 3.99 -20.38
CA ALA A 82 26.40 5.19 -21.15
C ALA A 82 25.87 6.46 -20.47
N TYR A 83 24.62 6.44 -19.98
CA TYR A 83 24.04 7.58 -19.24
C TYR A 83 24.87 7.95 -18.00
N LYS A 84 25.32 6.97 -17.23
CA LYS A 84 26.15 7.18 -16.03
C LYS A 84 27.46 7.90 -16.32
N GLN A 85 27.97 7.83 -17.53
CA GLN A 85 29.20 8.54 -17.94
C GLN A 85 28.96 10.02 -18.31
N THR A 86 27.71 10.43 -18.50
CA THR A 86 27.38 11.84 -18.74
C THR A 86 27.55 12.67 -17.46
N GLU A 87 27.74 14.00 -17.60
CA GLU A 87 27.82 14.92 -16.46
C GLU A 87 26.59 14.83 -15.55
N ILE A 88 25.41 14.78 -16.16
CA ILE A 88 24.14 14.62 -15.41
C ILE A 88 24.09 13.26 -14.74
N GLY A 89 24.45 12.18 -15.43
CA GLY A 89 24.47 10.84 -14.88
C GLY A 89 25.40 10.70 -13.67
N LYS A 90 26.58 11.31 -13.69
CA LYS A 90 27.52 11.33 -12.56
C LYS A 90 26.95 12.05 -11.34
N LEU A 91 26.14 13.09 -11.53
CA LEU A 91 25.51 13.83 -10.43
C LEU A 91 24.36 13.05 -9.76
N TYR A 92 23.58 12.28 -10.53
CA TYR A 92 22.33 11.68 -10.06
C TYR A 92 22.37 10.15 -9.94
N SER A 93 23.38 9.46 -10.46
CA SER A 93 23.52 8.00 -10.37
C SER A 93 24.14 7.56 -9.04
N HIS A 94 23.39 7.64 -7.96
CA HIS A 94 23.88 7.21 -6.64
C HIS A 94 23.79 5.69 -6.42
N ASN A 95 23.09 4.96 -7.28
CA ASN A 95 22.90 3.53 -7.12
C ASN A 95 23.22 2.77 -8.41
N GLU A 96 24.31 2.00 -8.36
CA GLU A 96 24.82 1.29 -9.54
C GLU A 96 24.06 -0.02 -9.86
N ARG A 97 23.18 -0.47 -8.97
CA ARG A 97 22.70 -1.85 -9.00
C ARG A 97 21.29 -2.03 -9.58
N PHE A 98 20.48 -0.96 -9.71
CA PHE A 98 19.09 -1.14 -10.02
C PHE A 98 18.65 -0.30 -11.23
N SER A 99 17.98 -0.95 -12.15
CA SER A 99 17.36 -0.32 -13.31
C SER A 99 15.84 -0.37 -13.30
N GLY A 100 15.25 -1.12 -12.37
CA GLY A 100 13.82 -1.22 -12.23
C GLY A 100 13.40 -1.90 -10.93
N PHE A 101 12.10 -2.00 -10.74
CA PHE A 101 11.51 -2.73 -9.63
C PHE A 101 10.26 -3.49 -10.09
N GLN A 102 9.89 -4.51 -9.34
CA GLN A 102 8.70 -5.30 -9.56
C GLN A 102 7.96 -5.51 -8.24
N VAL A 103 6.67 -5.27 -8.26
CA VAL A 103 5.78 -5.64 -7.15
C VAL A 103 5.46 -7.13 -7.24
N VAL A 104 5.61 -7.83 -6.13
CA VAL A 104 5.30 -9.26 -6.01
C VAL A 104 4.30 -9.44 -4.87
N VAL A 105 3.14 -10.01 -5.16
CA VAL A 105 2.08 -10.30 -4.18
C VAL A 105 1.91 -11.80 -4.07
N ASN A 106 2.05 -12.34 -2.86
CA ASN A 106 1.97 -13.79 -2.59
C ASN A 106 2.86 -14.65 -3.53
N GLY A 107 4.05 -14.13 -3.86
CA GLY A 107 4.97 -14.78 -4.79
C GLY A 107 4.65 -14.56 -6.28
N LEU A 108 3.52 -13.94 -6.62
CA LEU A 108 3.12 -13.63 -8.00
C LEU A 108 3.65 -12.24 -8.40
N PRO A 109 4.46 -12.13 -9.47
CA PRO A 109 4.81 -10.84 -10.05
C PRO A 109 3.58 -10.12 -10.60
N VAL A 110 3.37 -8.88 -10.20
CA VAL A 110 2.20 -8.09 -10.57
C VAL A 110 2.61 -6.94 -11.49
N LEU A 111 1.97 -6.85 -12.66
CA LEU A 111 2.00 -5.64 -13.47
C LEU A 111 1.03 -4.63 -12.85
N CYS A 112 1.58 -3.57 -12.23
CA CYS A 112 0.78 -2.50 -11.64
C CYS A 112 0.13 -1.65 -12.75
N LYS A 113 -1.19 -1.69 -12.81
CA LYS A 113 -2.04 -0.93 -13.74
C LYS A 113 -2.86 0.06 -12.94
N GLY A 114 -2.66 1.34 -13.18
CA GLY A 114 -3.38 2.35 -12.40
C GLY A 114 -3.00 3.77 -12.76
N ALA A 115 -3.25 4.65 -11.83
CA ALA A 115 -3.02 6.09 -11.99
C ALA A 115 -2.55 6.71 -10.67
N ASN A 116 -2.10 7.96 -10.75
CA ASN A 116 -1.99 8.79 -9.57
C ASN A 116 -3.40 9.18 -9.10
N TRP A 117 -3.61 9.04 -7.81
CA TRP A 117 -4.78 9.53 -7.12
C TRP A 117 -4.47 10.90 -6.54
N VAL A 118 -5.25 11.89 -6.92
CA VAL A 118 -5.30 13.22 -6.31
C VAL A 118 -6.61 13.36 -5.56
N PRO A 119 -6.75 14.27 -4.59
CA PRO A 119 -8.00 14.50 -3.90
C PRO A 119 -9.16 14.59 -4.88
N CYS A 120 -10.26 13.90 -4.61
CA CYS A 120 -11.38 13.83 -5.52
C CYS A 120 -12.28 15.08 -5.51
N GLU A 121 -11.98 16.01 -4.60
CA GLU A 121 -12.60 17.33 -4.50
C GLU A 121 -11.53 18.42 -4.26
N PRO A 122 -11.74 19.63 -4.78
CA PRO A 122 -10.83 20.75 -4.49
C PRO A 122 -10.77 21.12 -2.99
N PHE A 123 -11.84 20.83 -2.26
CA PHE A 123 -11.95 21.06 -0.83
C PHE A 123 -12.15 19.72 -0.13
N PRO A 124 -11.20 19.24 0.69
CA PRO A 124 -11.30 17.95 1.37
C PRO A 124 -12.58 17.77 2.20
N SER A 125 -13.13 18.87 2.74
CA SER A 125 -14.39 18.85 3.49
C SER A 125 -15.64 18.52 2.62
N ALA A 126 -15.51 18.56 1.30
CA ALA A 126 -16.59 18.21 0.36
C ALA A 126 -16.49 16.76 -0.12
N GLU A 127 -15.45 16.03 0.26
CA GLU A 127 -15.30 14.61 -0.06
C GLU A 127 -16.33 13.79 0.71
N THR A 128 -16.93 12.83 0.01
CA THR A 128 -17.96 11.94 0.59
C THR A 128 -17.59 10.49 0.37
N ASP A 129 -18.06 9.64 1.28
CA ASP A 129 -17.90 8.19 1.17
C ASP A 129 -18.46 7.64 -0.15
N ASP A 130 -19.60 8.14 -0.60
CA ASP A 130 -20.24 7.70 -1.85
C ASP A 130 -19.41 8.06 -3.08
N LYS A 131 -18.71 9.17 -3.05
CA LYS A 131 -17.79 9.54 -4.12
C LYS A 131 -16.58 8.58 -4.18
N TYR A 132 -15.99 8.26 -3.05
CA TYR A 132 -14.93 7.24 -2.97
C TYR A 132 -15.42 5.90 -3.51
N ARG A 133 -16.55 5.40 -3.05
CA ARG A 133 -17.14 4.13 -3.54
C ARG A 133 -17.35 4.14 -5.04
N THR A 134 -17.86 5.24 -5.57
CA THR A 134 -18.09 5.39 -7.03
C THR A 134 -16.78 5.34 -7.81
N LEU A 135 -15.80 6.15 -7.43
CA LEU A 135 -14.53 6.25 -8.15
C LEU A 135 -13.71 4.96 -8.07
N ILE A 136 -13.66 4.32 -6.91
CA ILE A 136 -12.96 3.04 -6.74
C ILE A 136 -13.66 1.92 -7.53
N SER A 137 -15.01 1.90 -7.54
CA SER A 137 -15.77 0.96 -8.39
C SER A 137 -15.45 1.15 -9.87
N GLN A 138 -15.39 2.38 -10.35
CA GLN A 138 -15.01 2.70 -11.73
C GLN A 138 -13.56 2.26 -12.03
N ALA A 139 -12.63 2.54 -11.13
CA ALA A 139 -11.24 2.11 -11.26
C ALA A 139 -11.15 0.57 -11.37
N LYS A 140 -11.89 -0.16 -10.54
CA LYS A 140 -11.97 -1.63 -10.63
C LYS A 140 -12.47 -2.10 -12.00
N GLN A 141 -13.54 -1.49 -12.53
CA GLN A 141 -14.10 -1.81 -13.85
C GLN A 141 -13.11 -1.53 -14.99
N MET A 142 -12.25 -0.55 -14.82
CA MET A 142 -11.15 -0.23 -15.75
C MET A 142 -9.93 -1.17 -15.60
N ASN A 143 -10.03 -2.22 -14.81
CA ASN A 143 -8.95 -3.16 -14.50
C ASN A 143 -7.75 -2.51 -13.79
N VAL A 144 -7.96 -1.44 -13.05
CA VAL A 144 -6.96 -0.87 -12.14
C VAL A 144 -6.73 -1.86 -11.02
N ASN A 145 -5.45 -2.08 -10.68
CA ASN A 145 -5.03 -2.91 -9.56
C ASN A 145 -4.08 -2.18 -8.61
N MET A 146 -3.73 -0.94 -8.89
CA MET A 146 -2.92 -0.10 -8.03
C MET A 146 -3.26 1.37 -8.22
N LEU A 147 -3.34 2.12 -7.13
CA LEU A 147 -3.42 3.58 -7.12
C LEU A 147 -2.26 4.14 -6.31
N ARG A 148 -1.70 5.26 -6.77
CA ARG A 148 -0.71 6.01 -6.02
C ARG A 148 -1.35 7.28 -5.48
N VAL A 149 -1.51 7.35 -4.16
CA VAL A 149 -1.93 8.59 -3.50
C VAL A 149 -0.77 9.57 -3.53
N TRP A 150 -0.96 10.65 -4.28
CA TRP A 150 0.06 11.65 -4.54
C TRP A 150 0.34 12.52 -3.30
N GLY A 151 1.62 12.78 -3.05
CA GLY A 151 2.08 13.53 -1.88
C GLY A 151 1.72 15.03 -1.87
N GLY A 152 1.10 15.54 -2.92
CA GLY A 152 0.51 16.89 -2.96
C GLY A 152 -0.98 16.92 -2.59
N GLY A 153 -1.54 15.80 -2.17
CA GLY A 153 -2.91 15.65 -1.71
C GLY A 153 -3.02 15.56 -0.19
N ILE A 154 -3.79 14.59 0.26
CA ILE A 154 -4.03 14.29 1.67
C ILE A 154 -3.87 12.78 1.91
N PHE A 155 -3.73 12.36 3.17
CA PHE A 155 -4.07 10.99 3.55
C PHE A 155 -5.58 10.86 3.46
N GLU A 156 -6.03 9.91 2.64
CA GLU A 156 -7.44 9.76 2.31
C GLU A 156 -8.26 9.24 3.49
N SER A 157 -9.59 9.32 3.38
CA SER A 157 -10.47 8.77 4.41
C SER A 157 -10.37 7.25 4.49
N ARG A 158 -10.75 6.68 5.63
CA ARG A 158 -10.80 5.23 5.83
C ARG A 158 -11.61 4.53 4.72
N THR A 159 -12.70 5.14 4.29
CA THR A 159 -13.55 4.60 3.21
C THR A 159 -12.77 4.37 1.93
N PHE A 160 -11.83 5.25 1.57
CA PHE A 160 -10.97 5.05 0.40
C PHE A 160 -10.16 3.75 0.49
N TYR A 161 -9.47 3.54 1.62
CA TYR A 161 -8.64 2.35 1.81
C TYR A 161 -9.49 1.07 1.90
N ASP A 162 -10.60 1.11 2.62
CA ASP A 162 -11.53 -0.01 2.73
C ASP A 162 -12.09 -0.43 1.38
N GLU A 163 -12.44 0.53 0.52
CA GLU A 163 -12.94 0.24 -0.84
C GLU A 163 -11.82 -0.27 -1.76
N CYS A 164 -10.59 0.20 -1.60
CA CYS A 164 -9.42 -0.37 -2.29
C CYS A 164 -9.22 -1.84 -1.90
N ASP A 165 -9.27 -2.17 -0.62
CA ASP A 165 -9.14 -3.55 -0.13
C ASP A 165 -10.25 -4.46 -0.69
N ARG A 166 -11.51 -4.01 -0.68
CA ARG A 166 -12.66 -4.74 -1.24
C ARG A 166 -12.58 -4.90 -2.75
N SER A 167 -11.92 -3.97 -3.41
CA SER A 167 -11.82 -3.94 -4.88
C SER A 167 -10.57 -4.61 -5.43
N GLY A 168 -9.66 -5.07 -4.59
CA GLY A 168 -8.40 -5.64 -5.03
C GLY A 168 -7.42 -4.58 -5.55
N ILE A 169 -7.44 -3.37 -5.02
CA ILE A 169 -6.59 -2.28 -5.46
C ILE A 169 -5.48 -2.06 -4.43
N LEU A 170 -4.23 -2.24 -4.85
CA LEU A 170 -3.06 -1.88 -4.07
C LEU A 170 -2.95 -0.35 -3.97
N VAL A 171 -2.50 0.14 -2.83
CA VAL A 171 -2.24 1.57 -2.63
C VAL A 171 -0.76 1.80 -2.40
N ALA A 172 -0.16 2.68 -3.21
CA ALA A 172 1.14 3.27 -2.96
C ALA A 172 0.90 4.66 -2.35
N GLN A 173 1.20 4.80 -1.07
CA GLN A 173 0.99 6.04 -0.34
C GLN A 173 2.27 6.85 -0.33
N ASP A 174 2.26 8.05 -0.92
CA ASP A 174 3.32 9.02 -0.71
C ASP A 174 3.16 9.69 0.65
N PHE A 175 4.26 10.08 1.28
CA PHE A 175 4.21 11.11 2.30
C PHE A 175 3.76 12.44 1.69
N MET A 176 3.09 13.27 2.48
CA MET A 176 2.56 14.57 2.03
C MET A 176 3.69 15.59 1.81
N MET A 177 4.61 15.24 0.91
CA MET A 177 5.79 16.02 0.57
C MET A 177 5.86 16.17 -0.95
N ALA A 178 5.24 17.23 -1.48
CA ALA A 178 5.29 17.53 -2.91
C ALA A 178 5.74 18.96 -3.17
N CYS A 179 6.43 19.15 -4.28
CA CYS A 179 6.73 20.46 -4.88
C CYS A 179 7.48 21.44 -3.95
N GLY A 180 8.24 20.95 -2.98
CA GLY A 180 8.97 21.76 -2.02
C GLY A 180 10.31 21.18 -1.63
N GLN A 181 11.13 21.97 -0.95
CA GLN A 181 12.33 21.50 -0.26
C GLN A 181 11.97 21.25 1.21
N TYR A 182 12.34 20.09 1.70
CA TYR A 182 12.05 19.67 3.07
C TYR A 182 13.35 19.56 3.87
N PRO A 183 13.31 19.73 5.20
CA PRO A 183 14.50 19.67 6.04
C PRO A 183 14.93 18.20 6.29
N GLU A 184 15.27 17.50 5.21
CA GLU A 184 15.58 16.07 5.20
C GLU A 184 16.84 15.67 6.00
N LYS A 185 17.61 16.66 6.47
CA LYS A 185 18.81 16.46 7.30
C LYS A 185 18.56 16.70 8.78
N GLU A 186 17.35 17.15 9.13
CA GLU A 186 16.97 17.47 10.50
C GLU A 186 16.36 16.26 11.20
N ASP A 187 16.94 15.84 12.32
CA ASP A 187 16.48 14.66 13.06
C ASP A 187 15.02 14.70 13.46
N TRP A 188 14.53 15.88 13.85
CA TRP A 188 13.12 16.04 14.21
C TRP A 188 12.17 15.72 13.06
N PHE A 189 12.56 16.10 11.83
CA PHE A 189 11.76 15.85 10.64
C PHE A 189 11.77 14.36 10.27
N ILE A 190 12.95 13.72 10.30
CA ILE A 190 13.06 12.28 10.05
C ILE A 190 12.29 11.48 11.10
N ASN A 191 12.39 11.85 12.37
CA ASN A 191 11.64 11.19 13.45
C ASN A 191 10.12 11.34 13.25
N ALA A 192 9.63 12.50 12.81
CA ALA A 192 8.22 12.71 12.50
C ALA A 192 7.75 11.81 11.33
N LEU A 193 8.54 11.70 10.25
CA LEU A 193 8.24 10.80 9.14
C LEU A 193 8.22 9.32 9.57
N CYS A 194 9.18 8.91 10.40
CA CYS A 194 9.20 7.55 10.94
C CYS A 194 7.98 7.27 11.83
N ALA A 195 7.52 8.25 12.61
CA ALA A 195 6.30 8.10 13.42
C ALA A 195 5.04 8.02 12.55
N GLU A 196 4.99 8.77 11.45
CA GLU A 196 3.88 8.74 10.49
C GLU A 196 3.77 7.39 9.74
N SER A 197 4.90 6.70 9.56
CA SER A 197 4.95 5.42 8.82
C SER A 197 4.56 4.20 9.66
N ASN A 198 4.39 4.34 10.97
CA ASN A 198 4.03 3.27 11.92
C ASN A 198 2.55 3.28 12.26
#